data_988a4d48f17ce4e721b80a5f5999d906
#
_entry.id   988a4d48f17ce4e721b80a5f5999d906
#
_cell.length_a   1.000
_cell.length_b   1.000
_cell.length_c   1.000
_cell.angle_alpha   90.00
_cell.angle_beta   90.00
_cell.angle_gamma   90.00
#
_symmetry.space_group_name_H-M   'P 1'
#
loop_
_entity.id
_entity.type
_entity.pdbx_description
1 polymer ?
#
loop_
_entity_poly.entity_id
_entity_poly.type
_entity_poly.pdbx_seq_one_letter_code
_entity_poly.pdbx_strand_id
1 'polypeptide(L)'
;PPEAQNCRSIHMYILQPEEFWAHYRILDFETPSSKQQQLFADKLVGTVEIDPDLALIKAYSDAYSTKGKSEEKILSEAKEMAKKLENYIEYLKTERQTELKSISFADLNMLKTIKQNIQNHKKANELLYKQPQTCEQNNEFHINWEFPKAYENYHLSCKSLLDRLMIDHTLKKITLVDLKTTADVWNFEHSIEEYDYRRQLAYYWLAIH
;
A
#
# COMPACT_ATOMS: atom_id res chain seq x y z
N PRO A 1 5.17 -4.03 -6.66
CA PRO A 1 6.40 -3.87 -5.90
C PRO A 1 6.07 -3.48 -4.46
N PRO A 2 6.81 -3.96 -3.43
CA PRO A 2 6.56 -3.63 -2.01
C PRO A 2 6.53 -2.13 -1.73
N GLU A 3 7.35 -1.36 -2.41
CA GLU A 3 7.42 0.12 -2.29
C GLU A 3 6.11 0.82 -2.66
N ALA A 4 5.43 0.37 -3.71
CA ALA A 4 4.14 0.94 -4.12
C ALA A 4 3.02 0.63 -3.11
N GLN A 5 3.08 -0.53 -2.44
CA GLN A 5 2.14 -0.90 -1.40
C GLN A 5 2.33 -0.06 -0.14
N ASN A 6 3.58 0.22 0.24
CA ASN A 6 3.90 1.08 1.37
C ASN A 6 3.43 2.53 1.13
N CYS A 7 3.64 3.06 -0.07
CA CYS A 7 3.18 4.40 -0.43
C CYS A 7 1.65 4.53 -0.27
N ARG A 8 0.88 3.58 -0.80
CA ARG A 8 -0.59 3.60 -0.71
C ARG A 8 -1.09 3.46 0.73
N SER A 9 -0.44 2.62 1.55
CA SER A 9 -0.81 2.47 2.97
C SER A 9 -0.55 3.75 3.77
N ILE A 10 0.53 4.48 3.47
CA ILE A 10 0.83 5.77 4.08
C ILE A 10 -0.25 6.80 3.74
N HIS A 11 -0.58 6.96 2.46
CA HIS A 11 -1.62 7.90 2.01
C HIS A 11 -2.94 7.60 2.71
N MET A 12 -3.40 6.34 2.67
CA MET A 12 -4.67 5.97 3.27
C MET A 12 -4.66 6.15 4.80
N TYR A 13 -3.57 5.80 5.49
CA TYR A 13 -3.47 5.96 6.95
C TYR A 13 -3.49 7.43 7.40
N ILE A 14 -2.95 8.34 6.58
CA ILE A 14 -2.88 9.76 6.88
C ILE A 14 -4.17 10.48 6.47
N LEU A 15 -4.69 10.21 5.29
CA LEU A 15 -5.80 10.97 4.68
C LEU A 15 -7.17 10.34 4.95
N GLN A 16 -7.25 9.02 5.07
CA GLN A 16 -8.49 8.25 5.20
C GLN A 16 -8.35 7.17 6.29
N PRO A 17 -8.12 7.53 7.56
CA PRO A 17 -7.82 6.56 8.62
C PRO A 17 -8.96 5.57 8.89
N GLU A 18 -10.21 5.92 8.63
CA GLU A 18 -11.35 5.01 8.80
C GLU A 18 -11.36 3.96 7.68
N GLU A 19 -11.13 4.38 6.43
CA GLU A 19 -11.02 3.50 5.27
C GLU A 19 -9.78 2.58 5.37
N PHE A 20 -8.71 3.05 6.02
CA PHE A 20 -7.52 2.24 6.22
C PHE A 20 -7.85 0.91 6.92
N TRP A 21 -8.61 0.95 8.00
CA TRP A 21 -8.97 -0.25 8.76
C TRP A 21 -10.01 -1.14 8.05
N ALA A 22 -10.73 -0.60 7.09
CA ALA A 22 -11.60 -1.39 6.22
C ALA A 22 -10.80 -2.18 5.16
N HIS A 23 -9.56 -1.77 4.84
CA HIS A 23 -8.73 -2.36 3.80
C HIS A 23 -7.49 -3.10 4.33
N TYR A 24 -7.08 -2.86 5.58
CA TYR A 24 -5.88 -3.42 6.17
C TYR A 24 -6.15 -4.15 7.48
N ARG A 25 -5.48 -5.28 7.67
CA ARG A 25 -5.42 -6.00 8.94
C ARG A 25 -3.98 -6.11 9.43
N ILE A 26 -3.80 -6.16 10.74
CA ILE A 26 -2.48 -6.35 11.33
C ILE A 26 -2.13 -7.84 11.32
N LEU A 27 -0.89 -8.15 10.90
CA LEU A 27 -0.31 -9.47 11.13
C LEU A 27 0.24 -9.53 12.55
N ASP A 28 -0.18 -10.51 13.32
CA ASP A 28 0.26 -10.77 14.70
C ASP A 28 1.44 -11.75 14.78
N PHE A 29 2.06 -12.06 13.65
CA PHE A 29 3.22 -12.94 13.52
C PHE A 29 4.22 -12.38 12.52
N GLU A 30 5.47 -12.85 12.62
CA GLU A 30 6.53 -12.48 11.66
C GLU A 30 6.41 -13.31 10.37
N THR A 31 6.40 -12.62 9.24
CA THR A 31 6.46 -13.29 7.93
C THR A 31 7.87 -13.87 7.70
N PRO A 32 7.99 -15.06 7.09
CA PRO A 32 9.29 -15.66 6.85
C PRO A 32 10.12 -14.78 5.92
N SER A 33 11.39 -14.52 6.31
CA SER A 33 12.34 -13.73 5.51
C SER A 33 12.96 -14.54 4.36
N SER A 34 12.97 -15.87 4.47
CA SER A 34 13.53 -16.77 3.45
C SER A 34 12.58 -16.94 2.27
N LYS A 35 13.06 -16.62 1.06
CA LYS A 35 12.32 -16.86 -0.19
C LYS A 35 11.89 -18.31 -0.38
N GLN A 36 12.70 -19.26 0.07
CA GLN A 36 12.37 -20.69 -0.01
C GLN A 36 11.21 -21.05 0.91
N GLN A 37 11.16 -20.49 2.12
CA GLN A 37 10.04 -20.68 3.05
C GLN A 37 8.76 -20.08 2.51
N GLN A 38 8.83 -18.89 1.93
CA GLN A 38 7.69 -18.24 1.28
C GLN A 38 7.18 -19.10 0.11
N LEU A 39 8.11 -19.54 -0.76
CA LEU A 39 7.76 -20.40 -1.91
C LEU A 39 7.11 -21.72 -1.47
N PHE A 40 7.65 -22.38 -0.44
CA PHE A 40 7.05 -23.60 0.12
C PHE A 40 5.61 -23.36 0.57
N ALA A 41 5.37 -22.32 1.37
CA ALA A 41 4.04 -22.00 1.86
C ALA A 41 3.08 -21.66 0.71
N ASP A 42 3.50 -20.85 -0.26
CA ASP A 42 2.71 -20.49 -1.44
C ASP A 42 2.31 -21.74 -2.27
N LYS A 43 3.27 -22.64 -2.48
CA LYS A 43 3.03 -23.89 -3.22
C LYS A 43 2.07 -24.81 -2.46
N LEU A 44 2.23 -24.93 -1.15
CA LEU A 44 1.37 -25.74 -0.30
C LEU A 44 -0.08 -25.22 -0.29
N VAL A 45 -0.27 -23.91 -0.16
CA VAL A 45 -1.61 -23.31 -0.20
C VAL A 45 -2.22 -23.32 -1.60
N GLY A 46 -1.37 -23.27 -2.66
CA GLY A 46 -1.81 -23.28 -4.06
C GLY A 46 -2.03 -24.66 -4.66
N THR A 47 -1.71 -25.75 -3.93
CA THR A 47 -1.85 -27.10 -4.47
C THR A 47 -3.32 -27.50 -4.58
N VAL A 48 -3.63 -28.27 -5.63
CA VAL A 48 -4.91 -28.96 -5.83
C VAL A 48 -4.82 -30.43 -5.42
N GLU A 49 -3.66 -30.85 -4.87
CA GLU A 49 -3.44 -32.22 -4.42
C GLU A 49 -4.35 -32.54 -3.24
N ILE A 50 -5.04 -33.65 -3.32
CA ILE A 50 -6.01 -34.09 -2.31
C ILE A 50 -5.32 -34.83 -1.17
N ASP A 51 -4.23 -35.54 -1.47
CA ASP A 51 -3.42 -36.22 -0.44
C ASP A 51 -2.52 -35.23 0.26
N PRO A 52 -2.69 -35.04 1.59
CA PRO A 52 -1.92 -34.06 2.35
C PRO A 52 -0.41 -34.34 2.35
N ASP A 53 0.02 -35.60 2.38
CA ASP A 53 1.44 -35.96 2.41
C ASP A 53 2.08 -35.74 1.04
N LEU A 54 1.39 -36.05 -0.05
CA LEU A 54 1.85 -35.73 -1.41
C LEU A 54 1.89 -34.22 -1.66
N ALA A 55 0.92 -33.47 -1.14
CA ALA A 55 0.91 -32.01 -1.21
C ALA A 55 2.15 -31.41 -0.53
N LEU A 56 2.52 -31.90 0.65
CA LEU A 56 3.71 -31.48 1.39
C LEU A 56 5.01 -31.81 0.65
N ILE A 57 5.13 -33.04 0.14
CA ILE A 57 6.31 -33.50 -0.62
C ILE A 57 6.50 -32.62 -1.86
N LYS A 58 5.43 -32.37 -2.61
CA LYS A 58 5.46 -31.56 -3.82
C LYS A 58 5.86 -30.13 -3.53
N ALA A 59 5.21 -29.49 -2.56
CA ALA A 59 5.52 -28.11 -2.17
C ALA A 59 6.97 -27.97 -1.68
N TYR A 60 7.46 -28.96 -0.92
CA TYR A 60 8.84 -28.97 -0.44
C TYR A 60 9.83 -29.16 -1.58
N SER A 61 9.56 -30.06 -2.51
CA SER A 61 10.44 -30.34 -3.67
C SER A 61 10.51 -29.14 -4.64
N ASP A 62 9.43 -28.36 -4.74
CA ASP A 62 9.40 -27.12 -5.53
C ASP A 62 10.25 -26.00 -4.90
N ALA A 63 10.35 -25.95 -3.58
CA ALA A 63 11.04 -24.90 -2.84
C ALA A 63 12.50 -25.23 -2.45
N TYR A 64 12.79 -26.53 -2.26
CA TYR A 64 14.09 -27.00 -1.75
C TYR A 64 14.68 -28.09 -2.63
N SER A 65 16.01 -28.20 -2.63
CA SER A 65 16.68 -29.32 -3.30
C SER A 65 16.44 -30.63 -2.54
N THR A 66 15.95 -31.63 -3.25
CA THR A 66 15.66 -32.97 -2.72
C THR A 66 16.65 -34.02 -3.22
N LYS A 67 17.69 -33.61 -3.94
CA LYS A 67 18.69 -34.51 -4.54
C LYS A 67 19.32 -35.45 -3.49
N GLY A 68 19.17 -36.76 -3.68
CA GLY A 68 19.74 -37.76 -2.80
C GLY A 68 18.98 -38.02 -1.49
N LYS A 69 17.77 -37.48 -1.33
CA LYS A 69 16.89 -37.73 -0.17
C LYS A 69 15.85 -38.80 -0.51
N SER A 70 15.50 -39.64 0.47
CA SER A 70 14.34 -40.53 0.36
C SER A 70 13.05 -39.72 0.52
N GLU A 71 11.94 -40.27 0.00
CA GLU A 71 10.63 -39.64 0.10
C GLU A 71 10.19 -39.46 1.55
N GLU A 72 10.46 -40.45 2.41
CA GLU A 72 10.18 -40.39 3.85
C GLU A 72 10.91 -39.20 4.52
N LYS A 73 12.16 -38.96 4.13
CA LYS A 73 12.95 -37.85 4.65
C LYS A 73 12.41 -36.50 4.16
N ILE A 74 12.02 -36.43 2.88
CA ILE A 74 11.41 -35.22 2.32
C ILE A 74 10.10 -34.89 3.05
N LEU A 75 9.25 -35.91 3.28
CA LEU A 75 8.00 -35.74 4.00
C LEU A 75 8.21 -35.27 5.45
N SER A 76 9.21 -35.86 6.14
CA SER A 76 9.54 -35.42 7.51
C SER A 76 9.97 -33.96 7.57
N GLU A 77 10.89 -33.56 6.68
CA GLU A 77 11.36 -32.16 6.59
C GLU A 77 10.22 -31.20 6.17
N ALA A 78 9.33 -31.65 5.29
CA ALA A 78 8.17 -30.86 4.86
C ALA A 78 7.17 -30.66 6.01
N LYS A 79 6.91 -31.68 6.83
CA LYS A 79 6.04 -31.59 8.02
C LYS A 79 6.62 -30.64 9.07
N GLU A 80 7.92 -30.70 9.32
CA GLU A 80 8.59 -29.75 10.23
C GLU A 80 8.48 -28.32 9.72
N MET A 81 8.71 -28.11 8.41
CA MET A 81 8.59 -26.79 7.80
C MET A 81 7.15 -26.27 7.86
N ALA A 82 6.15 -27.10 7.56
CA ALA A 82 4.75 -26.72 7.63
C ALA A 82 4.35 -26.30 9.06
N LYS A 83 4.81 -27.06 10.06
CA LYS A 83 4.60 -26.71 11.49
C LYS A 83 5.26 -25.38 11.86
N LYS A 84 6.48 -25.15 11.39
CA LYS A 84 7.21 -23.88 11.63
C LYS A 84 6.49 -22.69 10.99
N LEU A 85 5.85 -22.89 9.85
CA LEU A 85 5.18 -21.84 9.07
C LEU A 85 3.66 -21.85 9.24
N GLU A 86 3.12 -22.51 10.25
CA GLU A 86 1.68 -22.73 10.42
C GLU A 86 0.88 -21.43 10.34
N ASN A 87 1.26 -20.41 11.10
CA ASN A 87 0.59 -19.10 11.10
C ASN A 87 0.66 -18.41 9.71
N TYR A 88 1.79 -18.52 9.02
CA TYR A 88 1.94 -17.94 7.69
C TYR A 88 1.12 -18.69 6.64
N ILE A 89 1.06 -20.01 6.72
CA ILE A 89 0.24 -20.85 5.84
C ILE A 89 -1.26 -20.54 6.04
N GLU A 90 -1.69 -20.41 7.30
CA GLU A 90 -3.08 -20.06 7.60
C GLU A 90 -3.44 -18.65 7.12
N TYR A 91 -2.52 -17.71 7.29
CA TYR A 91 -2.63 -16.37 6.73
C TYR A 91 -2.81 -16.39 5.21
N LEU A 92 -1.99 -17.14 4.47
CA LEU A 92 -2.09 -17.22 3.01
C LEU A 92 -3.42 -17.82 2.56
N LYS A 93 -3.94 -18.83 3.27
CA LYS A 93 -5.28 -19.39 3.00
C LYS A 93 -6.37 -18.34 3.17
N THR A 94 -6.29 -17.55 4.23
CA THR A 94 -7.27 -16.51 4.53
C THR A 94 -7.14 -15.31 3.58
N GLU A 95 -5.92 -14.90 3.23
CA GLU A 95 -5.68 -13.77 2.31
C GLU A 95 -6.24 -14.02 0.91
N ARG A 96 -6.20 -15.26 0.44
CA ARG A 96 -6.84 -15.66 -0.83
C ARG A 96 -8.36 -15.57 -0.82
N GLN A 97 -8.97 -15.52 0.36
CA GLN A 97 -10.43 -15.44 0.54
C GLN A 97 -10.92 -14.04 0.88
N THR A 98 -10.02 -13.11 1.19
CA THR A 98 -10.36 -11.73 1.59
C THR A 98 -9.65 -10.71 0.72
N GLU A 99 -10.31 -9.58 0.47
CA GLU A 99 -9.70 -8.42 -0.20
C GLU A 99 -8.84 -7.58 0.76
N LEU A 100 -8.77 -7.95 2.05
CA LEU A 100 -8.01 -7.24 3.06
C LEU A 100 -6.51 -7.43 2.85
N LYS A 101 -5.79 -6.34 2.79
CA LYS A 101 -4.33 -6.34 2.76
C LYS A 101 -3.77 -6.46 4.16
N SER A 102 -2.63 -7.11 4.27
CA SER A 102 -1.98 -7.28 5.56
C SER A 102 -0.85 -6.28 5.75
N ILE A 103 -0.69 -5.83 6.99
CA ILE A 103 0.38 -4.92 7.40
C ILE A 103 1.08 -5.50 8.63
N SER A 104 2.41 -5.43 8.65
CA SER A 104 3.20 -5.87 9.80
C SER A 104 3.10 -4.87 10.98
N PHE A 105 3.43 -5.34 12.19
CA PHE A 105 3.56 -4.43 13.34
C PHE A 105 4.66 -3.36 13.11
N ALA A 106 5.74 -3.71 12.42
CA ALA A 106 6.80 -2.77 12.10
C ALA A 106 6.31 -1.66 11.19
N ASP A 107 5.58 -2.01 10.13
CA ASP A 107 4.98 -1.03 9.21
C ASP A 107 3.91 -0.18 9.91
N LEU A 108 3.08 -0.78 10.74
CA LEU A 108 2.10 -0.02 11.52
C LEU A 108 2.77 0.99 12.47
N ASN A 109 3.85 0.60 13.14
CA ASN A 109 4.61 1.51 13.99
C ASN A 109 5.28 2.64 13.18
N MET A 110 5.76 2.34 11.98
CA MET A 110 6.25 3.34 11.04
C MET A 110 5.14 4.33 10.67
N LEU A 111 3.94 3.86 10.31
CA LEU A 111 2.79 4.71 9.99
C LEU A 111 2.40 5.61 11.17
N LYS A 112 2.37 5.07 12.38
CA LYS A 112 2.12 5.85 13.62
C LYS A 112 3.16 6.93 13.81
N THR A 113 4.43 6.61 13.60
CA THR A 113 5.55 7.57 13.72
C THR A 113 5.44 8.67 12.69
N ILE A 114 5.15 8.34 11.42
CA ILE A 114 4.92 9.33 10.36
C ILE A 114 3.78 10.27 10.76
N LYS A 115 2.62 9.72 11.18
CA LYS A 115 1.47 10.51 11.62
C LYS A 115 1.82 11.44 12.77
N GLN A 116 2.54 10.96 13.77
CA GLN A 116 2.97 11.75 14.91
C GLN A 116 3.92 12.88 14.51
N ASN A 117 4.87 12.62 13.60
CA ASN A 117 5.78 13.62 13.08
C ASN A 117 5.03 14.72 12.30
N ILE A 118 4.04 14.34 11.49
CA ILE A 118 3.18 15.31 10.79
C ILE A 118 2.41 16.17 11.81
N GLN A 119 1.84 15.56 12.86
CA GLN A 119 1.11 16.26 13.91
C GLN A 119 1.99 17.22 14.71
N ASN A 120 3.27 16.88 14.90
CA ASN A 120 4.26 17.74 15.59
C ASN A 120 4.77 18.87 14.69
N HIS A 121 4.66 18.75 13.37
CA HIS A 121 5.09 19.80 12.44
C HIS A 121 3.98 20.82 12.22
N LYS A 122 4.15 22.05 12.70
CA LYS A 122 3.10 23.09 12.74
C LYS A 122 2.32 23.23 11.43
N LYS A 123 3.00 23.49 10.30
CA LYS A 123 2.33 23.69 9.00
C LYS A 123 1.65 22.43 8.47
N ALA A 124 2.30 21.27 8.61
CA ALA A 124 1.71 20.02 8.14
C ALA A 124 0.47 19.65 8.96
N ASN A 125 0.51 19.85 10.28
CA ASN A 125 -0.62 19.66 11.16
C ASN A 125 -1.79 20.60 10.83
N GLU A 126 -1.50 21.87 10.57
CA GLU A 126 -2.51 22.84 10.12
C GLU A 126 -3.16 22.39 8.81
N LEU A 127 -2.39 21.90 7.83
CA LEU A 127 -2.90 21.43 6.53
C LEU A 127 -3.67 20.11 6.60
N LEU A 128 -3.31 19.20 7.50
CA LEU A 128 -3.84 17.85 7.49
C LEU A 128 -4.84 17.56 8.61
N TYR A 129 -4.75 18.24 9.77
CA TYR A 129 -5.55 17.89 10.93
C TYR A 129 -6.27 19.06 11.62
N LYS A 130 -5.79 20.31 11.45
CA LYS A 130 -6.34 21.47 12.13
C LYS A 130 -7.04 22.42 11.17
N GLN A 131 -8.10 21.93 10.55
CA GLN A 131 -8.90 22.77 9.66
C GLN A 131 -10.13 23.33 10.39
N PRO A 132 -10.55 24.57 10.08
CA PRO A 132 -11.80 25.12 10.57
C PRO A 132 -13.00 24.24 10.15
N GLN A 133 -14.05 24.17 10.97
CA GLN A 133 -15.27 23.46 10.62
C GLN A 133 -15.98 24.02 9.37
N THR A 134 -15.67 25.24 9.00
CA THR A 134 -16.18 25.92 7.78
C THR A 134 -15.45 25.48 6.51
N CYS A 135 -14.39 24.70 6.64
CA CYS A 135 -13.59 24.22 5.52
C CYS A 135 -14.08 22.83 5.09
N GLU A 136 -14.60 22.75 3.87
CA GLU A 136 -14.91 21.49 3.23
C GLU A 136 -13.61 20.75 2.90
N GLN A 137 -13.53 19.45 3.19
CA GLN A 137 -12.35 18.63 2.97
C GLN A 137 -12.72 17.38 2.18
N ASN A 138 -12.07 17.19 1.05
CA ASN A 138 -12.22 16.04 0.19
C ASN A 138 -10.86 15.35 0.06
N ASN A 139 -10.78 14.09 0.50
CA ASN A 139 -9.58 13.26 0.37
C ASN A 139 -9.75 12.27 -0.77
N GLU A 140 -8.65 11.93 -1.45
CA GLU A 140 -8.66 11.02 -2.61
C GLU A 140 -9.76 11.42 -3.61
N PHE A 141 -9.83 12.70 -3.92
CA PHE A 141 -10.93 13.30 -4.67
C PHE A 141 -10.76 13.08 -6.17
N HIS A 142 -11.70 12.34 -6.77
CA HIS A 142 -11.70 12.04 -8.19
C HIS A 142 -12.42 13.14 -8.98
N ILE A 143 -11.76 13.67 -10.01
CA ILE A 143 -12.31 14.63 -10.95
C ILE A 143 -12.20 14.08 -12.37
N ASN A 144 -13.34 14.01 -13.08
CA ASN A 144 -13.34 13.83 -14.52
C ASN A 144 -13.60 15.19 -15.15
N TRP A 145 -12.74 15.61 -16.06
CA TRP A 145 -12.80 16.94 -16.66
C TRP A 145 -12.33 16.93 -18.12
N GLU A 146 -12.64 17.99 -18.86
CA GLU A 146 -12.19 18.15 -20.22
C GLU A 146 -11.10 19.22 -20.28
N PHE A 147 -9.99 18.91 -20.92
CA PHE A 147 -8.90 19.87 -21.08
C PHE A 147 -9.39 21.06 -21.90
N PRO A 148 -9.20 22.31 -21.43
CA PRO A 148 -9.63 23.49 -22.20
C PRO A 148 -8.91 23.52 -23.54
N LYS A 149 -9.67 23.78 -24.59
CA LYS A 149 -9.28 23.65 -26.00
C LYS A 149 -7.88 24.21 -26.32
N ALA A 150 -6.99 23.34 -26.74
CA ALA A 150 -5.77 23.75 -27.43
C ALA A 150 -5.97 23.79 -28.96
N TYR A 151 -6.92 23.01 -29.50
CA TYR A 151 -7.18 22.90 -30.95
C TYR A 151 -8.68 22.70 -31.21
N GLU A 152 -9.23 23.32 -32.22
CA GLU A 152 -10.66 23.47 -32.52
C GLU A 152 -11.46 22.16 -32.65
N ASN A 153 -10.84 21.01 -32.77
CA ASN A 153 -11.50 19.74 -33.04
C ASN A 153 -11.16 18.59 -32.07
N TYR A 154 -10.45 18.84 -30.99
CA TYR A 154 -10.06 17.77 -30.06
C TYR A 154 -10.61 18.04 -28.67
N HIS A 155 -11.44 17.11 -28.17
CA HIS A 155 -11.85 17.02 -26.77
C HIS A 155 -10.95 16.01 -26.08
N LEU A 156 -10.18 16.47 -25.10
CA LEU A 156 -9.32 15.59 -24.31
C LEU A 156 -9.98 15.37 -22.94
N SER A 157 -10.56 14.18 -22.77
CA SER A 157 -11.09 13.76 -21.48
C SER A 157 -9.95 13.42 -20.53
N CYS A 158 -9.96 14.05 -19.37
CA CYS A 158 -8.93 13.95 -18.35
C CYS A 158 -9.50 13.39 -17.05
N LYS A 159 -8.64 12.75 -16.27
CA LYS A 159 -8.93 12.30 -14.91
C LYS A 159 -7.85 12.80 -13.96
N SER A 160 -8.28 13.31 -12.83
CA SER A 160 -7.38 13.70 -11.73
C SER A 160 -7.82 13.01 -10.45
N LEU A 161 -6.84 12.59 -9.67
CA LEU A 161 -7.02 12.11 -8.31
C LEU A 161 -6.21 13.03 -7.40
N LEU A 162 -6.90 13.80 -6.59
CA LEU A 162 -6.29 14.77 -5.67
C LEU A 162 -6.21 14.13 -4.29
N ASP A 163 -5.02 14.08 -3.70
CA ASP A 163 -4.83 13.54 -2.35
C ASP A 163 -5.71 14.28 -1.34
N ARG A 164 -5.71 15.61 -1.40
CA ARG A 164 -6.63 16.43 -0.60
C ARG A 164 -6.97 17.76 -1.30
N LEU A 165 -8.25 18.04 -1.37
CA LEU A 165 -8.83 19.31 -1.77
C LEU A 165 -9.54 19.94 -0.57
N MET A 166 -9.19 21.17 -0.23
CA MET A 166 -9.85 21.95 0.83
C MET A 166 -10.45 23.21 0.25
N ILE A 167 -11.72 23.47 0.59
CA ILE A 167 -12.47 24.65 0.16
C ILE A 167 -12.92 25.41 1.40
N ASP A 168 -12.32 26.56 1.64
CA ASP A 168 -12.74 27.49 2.69
C ASP A 168 -13.72 28.50 2.09
N HIS A 169 -15.00 28.28 2.33
CA HIS A 169 -16.07 29.11 1.82
C HIS A 169 -16.07 30.52 2.43
N THR A 170 -15.55 30.66 3.65
CA THR A 170 -15.46 31.96 4.35
C THR A 170 -14.36 32.83 3.76
N LEU A 171 -13.18 32.24 3.56
CA LEU A 171 -12.04 32.92 2.99
C LEU A 171 -12.06 32.92 1.45
N LYS A 172 -12.98 32.20 0.83
CA LYS A 172 -13.05 31.96 -0.64
C LYS A 172 -11.71 31.44 -1.16
N LYS A 173 -11.14 30.47 -0.44
CA LYS A 173 -9.81 29.92 -0.71
C LYS A 173 -9.90 28.43 -0.98
N ILE A 174 -9.25 28.02 -2.06
CA ILE A 174 -9.02 26.60 -2.37
C ILE A 174 -7.55 26.29 -2.03
N THR A 175 -7.34 25.12 -1.41
CA THR A 175 -6.00 24.61 -1.11
C THR A 175 -5.90 23.17 -1.59
N LEU A 176 -4.92 22.91 -2.45
CA LEU A 176 -4.52 21.57 -2.85
C LEU A 176 -3.36 21.10 -1.99
N VAL A 177 -3.45 19.90 -1.47
CA VAL A 177 -2.35 19.21 -0.78
C VAL A 177 -2.12 17.90 -1.49
N ASP A 178 -0.85 17.65 -1.84
CA ASP A 178 -0.40 16.43 -2.49
C ASP A 178 0.70 15.82 -1.60
N LEU A 179 0.46 14.59 -1.13
CA LEU A 179 1.33 13.90 -0.18
C LEU A 179 2.36 13.08 -0.94
N LYS A 180 3.63 13.35 -0.73
CA LYS A 180 4.72 12.63 -1.38
C LYS A 180 5.55 11.86 -0.37
N THR A 181 5.87 10.62 -0.72
CA THR A 181 6.84 9.80 0.00
C THR A 181 8.17 9.82 -0.73
N THR A 182 9.26 9.92 0.01
CA THR A 182 10.62 9.87 -0.54
C THR A 182 11.53 9.11 0.40
N ALA A 183 12.53 8.42 -0.15
CA ALA A 183 13.61 7.80 0.61
C ALA A 183 14.65 8.82 1.07
N ASP A 184 14.74 9.97 0.40
CA ASP A 184 15.68 11.05 0.71
C ASP A 184 14.96 12.39 0.86
N VAL A 185 14.62 12.72 2.11
CA VAL A 185 13.95 13.97 2.45
C VAL A 185 14.87 15.18 2.22
N TRP A 186 16.18 15.02 2.42
CA TRP A 186 17.14 16.11 2.30
C TRP A 186 17.33 16.55 0.85
N ASN A 187 17.11 15.67 -0.09
CA ASN A 187 17.19 15.92 -1.53
C ASN A 187 15.82 16.03 -2.20
N PHE A 188 14.76 16.28 -1.44
CA PHE A 188 13.39 16.32 -1.96
C PHE A 188 13.19 17.41 -3.03
N GLU A 189 13.94 18.51 -2.95
CA GLU A 189 13.92 19.58 -3.96
C GLU A 189 14.31 19.04 -5.36
N HIS A 190 15.32 18.16 -5.41
CA HIS A 190 15.67 17.47 -6.65
C HIS A 190 14.53 16.59 -7.17
N SER A 191 13.84 15.89 -6.27
CA SER A 191 12.67 15.06 -6.65
C SER A 191 11.52 15.91 -7.23
N ILE A 192 11.34 17.15 -6.78
CA ILE A 192 10.33 18.08 -7.33
C ILE A 192 10.61 18.35 -8.81
N GLU A 193 11.89 18.57 -9.16
CA GLU A 193 12.29 18.82 -10.54
C GLU A 193 12.29 17.53 -11.38
N GLU A 194 12.85 16.45 -10.87
CA GLU A 194 12.97 15.16 -11.58
C GLU A 194 11.61 14.58 -11.97
N TYR A 195 10.65 14.59 -11.05
CA TYR A 195 9.29 14.05 -11.26
C TYR A 195 8.29 15.10 -11.72
N ASP A 196 8.73 16.33 -11.94
CA ASP A 196 7.92 17.46 -12.43
C ASP A 196 6.62 17.66 -11.63
N TYR A 197 6.74 17.65 -10.29
CA TYR A 197 5.58 17.81 -9.39
C TYR A 197 4.86 19.16 -9.57
N ARG A 198 5.56 20.19 -10.07
CA ARG A 198 4.95 21.48 -10.40
C ARG A 198 3.94 21.35 -11.53
N ARG A 199 4.24 20.56 -12.56
CA ARG A 199 3.33 20.30 -13.67
C ARG A 199 2.12 19.49 -13.19
N GLN A 200 2.32 18.51 -12.29
CA GLN A 200 1.22 17.75 -11.67
C GLN A 200 0.27 18.69 -10.95
N LEU A 201 0.77 19.60 -10.10
CA LEU A 201 -0.07 20.56 -9.40
C LEU A 201 -0.78 21.54 -10.34
N ALA A 202 -0.12 22.00 -11.40
CA ALA A 202 -0.75 22.82 -12.43
C ALA A 202 -1.87 22.08 -13.17
N TYR A 203 -1.69 20.79 -13.45
CA TYR A 203 -2.70 19.94 -14.04
C TYR A 203 -3.92 19.77 -13.12
N TYR A 204 -3.68 19.57 -11.82
CA TYR A 204 -4.76 19.51 -10.82
C TYR A 204 -5.49 20.84 -10.69
N TRP A 205 -4.76 21.95 -10.76
CA TRP A 205 -5.35 23.28 -10.75
C TRP A 205 -6.30 23.51 -11.91
N LEU A 206 -5.93 23.06 -13.11
CA LEU A 206 -6.82 23.12 -14.28
C LEU A 206 -8.09 22.27 -14.12
N ALA A 207 -8.01 21.19 -13.37
CA ALA A 207 -9.15 20.30 -13.15
C ALA A 207 -10.25 20.91 -12.26
N ILE A 208 -9.92 21.93 -11.44
CA ILE A 208 -10.84 22.56 -10.47
C ILE A 208 -11.29 23.98 -10.88
N HIS A 209 -10.83 24.46 -12.03
CA HIS A 209 -11.22 25.75 -12.65
C HIS A 209 -12.04 25.55 -13.89
#